data_319eed720844e678d168510131529f8e
#
_entry.id   319eed720844e678d168510131529f8e
#
_cell.length_a   1.000
_cell.length_b   1.000
_cell.length_c   1.000
_cell.angle_alpha   90.00
_cell.angle_beta   90.00
_cell.angle_gamma   90.00
#
_symmetry.space_group_name_H-M   'P 1'
#
loop_
_entity.id
_entity.type
_entity.pdbx_description
1 polymer ?
#
loop_
_entity_poly.entity_id
_entity_poly.type
_entity_poly.pdbx_seq_one_letter_code
_entity_poly.pdbx_strand_id
1 'polypeptide(L)'
;MTASVLSVLLASTGLTGCALLSRAGPAAGGRDAIIASGSTAQLGAINAWREGFRSIHPGARIVYRPNGSGAGVRDFVRGATAFAGSDYVLGAQEQALADGRCGDRALHLPMVVGPIAVAYNLPSVPRLRLSPATMAAVFGRTITMWDAPQIAAENPGAALPHREIDVLHRSDYSGTSHVFTSYLAATSGWPYPPSADWPGPGRGVEGSDGMAETIRESGGTIGYVEYGYASGAGLRTAQVRNGAGEYVALSPEGATKAVGGARFTGRNGDLAMTLDYSTKAQGAYPLVLITYEIVCARGTAPLARGFLRYAAGNAGQSYLSLLGYAPLPQDVVVQVRARLAAMT
;
A
#
# COMPACT_ATOMS: atom_id res chain seq x y z
N MET A 1 -66.53 -37.53 -52.03
CA MET A 1 -65.24 -36.88 -51.97
C MET A 1 -64.74 -37.02 -50.56
N THR A 2 -63.97 -38.04 -50.35
CA THR A 2 -63.53 -38.53 -49.05
C THR A 2 -62.11 -38.05 -48.81
N ALA A 3 -61.84 -37.28 -47.75
CA ALA A 3 -60.54 -36.91 -47.29
C ALA A 3 -60.13 -37.72 -46.03
N SER A 4 -59.14 -38.56 -46.16
CA SER A 4 -58.56 -39.33 -45.09
C SER A 4 -57.62 -38.44 -44.24
N VAL A 5 -57.83 -38.49 -42.94
CA VAL A 5 -56.95 -37.86 -41.92
C VAL A 5 -55.97 -38.95 -41.45
N LEU A 6 -54.68 -38.68 -41.64
CA LEU A 6 -53.60 -39.56 -41.16
C LEU A 6 -53.10 -38.98 -39.82
N SER A 7 -53.33 -39.73 -38.74
CA SER A 7 -52.84 -39.39 -37.44
C SER A 7 -51.41 -39.87 -37.25
N VAL A 8 -50.48 -38.94 -37.02
CA VAL A 8 -49.07 -39.24 -36.65
C VAL A 8 -48.94 -39.18 -35.14
N LEU A 9 -48.64 -40.33 -34.52
CA LEU A 9 -48.23 -40.41 -33.13
C LEU A 9 -46.78 -39.93 -33.00
N LEU A 10 -46.55 -38.85 -32.28
CA LEU A 10 -45.20 -38.48 -31.84
C LEU A 10 -44.93 -39.09 -30.46
N ALA A 11 -43.96 -40.02 -30.43
CA ALA A 11 -43.39 -40.56 -29.18
C ALA A 11 -42.40 -39.52 -28.58
N SER A 12 -42.72 -38.98 -27.41
CA SER A 12 -41.84 -38.11 -26.64
C SER A 12 -40.86 -38.94 -25.82
N THR A 13 -39.62 -39.05 -26.26
CA THR A 13 -38.50 -39.53 -25.47
C THR A 13 -37.99 -38.43 -24.55
N GLY A 14 -38.25 -38.59 -23.24
CA GLY A 14 -37.73 -37.72 -22.21
C GLY A 14 -36.21 -37.88 -22.07
N LEU A 15 -35.45 -36.84 -22.45
CA LEU A 15 -34.04 -36.70 -22.07
C LEU A 15 -33.98 -36.06 -20.68
N THR A 16 -33.71 -36.88 -19.67
CA THR A 16 -33.32 -36.42 -18.32
C THR A 16 -31.91 -35.83 -18.43
N GLY A 17 -31.80 -34.54 -18.67
CA GLY A 17 -30.52 -33.82 -18.59
C GLY A 17 -30.08 -33.64 -17.13
N CYS A 18 -29.13 -34.46 -16.68
CA CYS A 18 -28.38 -34.13 -15.46
C CYS A 18 -27.63 -32.82 -15.66
N ALA A 19 -28.15 -31.73 -15.11
CA ALA A 19 -27.41 -30.49 -14.97
C ALA A 19 -26.25 -30.74 -14.00
N LEU A 20 -25.08 -31.05 -14.53
CA LEU A 20 -23.81 -30.93 -13.81
C LEU A 20 -23.62 -29.44 -13.47
N LEU A 21 -23.99 -29.06 -12.24
CA LEU A 21 -23.56 -27.85 -11.60
C LEU A 21 -22.04 -27.91 -11.51
N SER A 22 -21.37 -27.40 -12.53
CA SER A 22 -19.94 -27.10 -12.46
C SER A 22 -19.73 -26.08 -11.35
N ARG A 23 -19.39 -26.56 -10.16
CA ARG A 23 -18.74 -25.73 -9.15
C ARG A 23 -17.51 -25.13 -9.85
N ALA A 24 -17.57 -23.84 -10.15
CA ALA A 24 -16.39 -23.08 -10.48
C ALA A 24 -15.48 -23.14 -9.25
N GLY A 25 -14.55 -24.07 -9.26
CA GLY A 25 -13.43 -24.09 -8.33
C GLY A 25 -12.62 -22.80 -8.52
N PRO A 26 -11.88 -22.35 -7.50
CA PRO A 26 -11.04 -21.16 -7.61
C PRO A 26 -10.14 -21.32 -8.83
N ALA A 27 -10.02 -20.24 -9.62
CA ALA A 27 -9.14 -20.19 -10.78
C ALA A 27 -7.70 -20.45 -10.32
N ALA A 28 -7.33 -21.71 -10.26
CA ALA A 28 -5.96 -22.15 -10.05
C ALA A 28 -5.21 -21.74 -11.31
N GLY A 29 -4.48 -20.62 -11.23
CA GLY A 29 -3.33 -20.41 -12.11
C GLY A 29 -2.54 -21.72 -12.13
N GLY A 30 -2.06 -22.16 -13.32
CA GLY A 30 -1.29 -23.40 -13.42
C GLY A 30 -0.23 -23.47 -12.32
N ARG A 31 0.33 -24.64 -12.04
CA ARG A 31 1.30 -24.88 -10.94
C ARG A 31 2.42 -23.85 -10.84
N ASP A 32 2.66 -23.09 -11.93
CA ASP A 32 3.72 -22.10 -12.10
C ASP A 32 3.20 -20.64 -12.14
N ALA A 33 1.95 -20.37 -11.76
CA ALA A 33 1.38 -19.03 -11.75
C ALA A 33 0.65 -18.72 -10.45
N ILE A 34 0.87 -17.51 -9.91
CA ILE A 34 0.11 -16.95 -8.77
C ILE A 34 -0.37 -15.54 -9.10
N ILE A 35 -1.51 -15.18 -8.52
CA ILE A 35 -2.08 -13.84 -8.54
C ILE A 35 -1.97 -13.27 -7.13
N ALA A 36 -1.54 -12.02 -7.03
CA ALA A 36 -1.56 -11.21 -5.84
C ALA A 36 -2.11 -9.82 -6.17
N SER A 37 -2.55 -9.07 -5.18
CA SER A 37 -3.05 -7.72 -5.35
C SER A 37 -2.85 -6.89 -4.10
N GLY A 38 -3.02 -5.58 -4.19
CA GLY A 38 -2.98 -4.71 -3.03
C GLY A 38 -2.23 -3.41 -3.23
N SER A 39 -1.44 -3.04 -2.23
CA SER A 39 -0.76 -1.75 -2.15
C SER A 39 -0.07 -1.34 -3.46
N THR A 40 -0.38 -0.13 -3.92
CA THR A 40 0.33 0.52 -5.03
C THR A 40 1.73 0.96 -4.60
N ALA A 41 1.93 1.23 -3.31
CA ALA A 41 3.18 1.72 -2.74
C ALA A 41 4.37 0.78 -3.01
N GLN A 42 4.15 -0.53 -3.01
CA GLN A 42 5.20 -1.53 -3.22
C GLN A 42 5.39 -1.97 -4.68
N LEU A 43 4.69 -1.37 -5.65
CA LEU A 43 4.73 -1.86 -7.04
C LEU A 43 6.15 -1.93 -7.61
N GLY A 44 6.98 -0.94 -7.30
CA GLY A 44 8.40 -0.93 -7.70
C GLY A 44 9.17 -2.14 -7.13
N ALA A 45 8.99 -2.45 -5.85
CA ALA A 45 9.59 -3.61 -5.19
C ALA A 45 9.10 -4.93 -5.80
N ILE A 46 7.79 -5.07 -5.98
CA ILE A 46 7.18 -6.26 -6.61
C ILE A 46 7.75 -6.49 -8.02
N ASN A 47 7.88 -5.45 -8.82
CA ASN A 47 8.43 -5.56 -10.19
C ASN A 47 9.89 -6.02 -10.17
N ALA A 48 10.72 -5.44 -9.30
CA ALA A 48 12.11 -5.87 -9.14
C ALA A 48 12.21 -7.33 -8.65
N TRP A 49 11.40 -7.70 -7.67
CA TRP A 49 11.36 -9.09 -7.17
C TRP A 49 10.87 -10.09 -8.23
N ARG A 50 9.87 -9.72 -9.02
CA ARG A 50 9.38 -10.56 -10.13
C ARG A 50 10.48 -10.82 -11.17
N GLU A 51 11.20 -9.78 -11.54
CA GLU A 51 12.30 -9.88 -12.50
C GLU A 51 13.44 -10.77 -11.96
N GLY A 52 13.91 -10.49 -10.74
CA GLY A 52 14.96 -11.26 -10.13
C GLY A 52 14.54 -12.70 -9.79
N PHE A 53 13.30 -12.93 -9.37
CA PHE A 53 12.78 -14.28 -9.12
C PHE A 53 12.69 -15.10 -10.41
N ARG A 54 12.26 -14.48 -11.51
CA ARG A 54 12.19 -15.12 -12.83
C ARG A 54 13.56 -15.56 -13.35
N SER A 55 14.63 -14.85 -13.00
CA SER A 55 16.00 -15.25 -13.42
C SER A 55 16.42 -16.60 -12.83
N ILE A 56 15.91 -16.99 -11.66
CA ILE A 56 16.20 -18.26 -10.98
C ILE A 56 15.06 -19.28 -11.08
N HIS A 57 13.87 -18.84 -11.48
CA HIS A 57 12.68 -19.65 -11.73
C HIS A 57 12.01 -19.25 -13.04
N PRO A 58 12.57 -19.60 -14.23
CA PRO A 58 12.13 -19.08 -15.52
C PRO A 58 10.64 -19.39 -15.87
N GLY A 59 10.09 -20.48 -15.31
CA GLY A 59 8.69 -20.87 -15.52
C GLY A 59 7.70 -20.12 -14.59
N ALA A 60 8.18 -19.42 -13.57
CA ALA A 60 7.31 -18.78 -12.59
C ALA A 60 6.62 -17.55 -13.15
N ARG A 61 5.30 -17.48 -12.97
CA ARG A 61 4.48 -16.33 -13.35
C ARG A 61 3.83 -15.71 -12.12
N ILE A 62 4.30 -14.53 -11.74
CA ILE A 62 3.74 -13.74 -10.65
C ILE A 62 2.96 -12.58 -11.27
N VAL A 63 1.65 -12.53 -11.04
CA VAL A 63 0.78 -11.42 -11.46
C VAL A 63 0.43 -10.60 -10.23
N TYR A 64 0.78 -9.33 -10.22
CA TYR A 64 0.40 -8.40 -9.16
C TYR A 64 -0.53 -7.32 -9.73
N ARG A 65 -1.63 -7.07 -9.02
CA ARG A 65 -2.61 -6.02 -9.34
C ARG A 65 -2.51 -4.92 -8.29
N PRO A 66 -1.95 -3.75 -8.64
CA PRO A 66 -1.78 -2.63 -7.71
C PRO A 66 -3.11 -1.85 -7.60
N ASN A 67 -4.08 -2.40 -6.88
CA ASN A 67 -5.43 -1.88 -6.75
C ASN A 67 -5.76 -1.26 -5.37
N GLY A 68 -4.72 -0.95 -4.59
CA GLY A 68 -4.83 -0.41 -3.22
C GLY A 68 -4.92 -1.50 -2.15
N SER A 69 -4.42 -1.18 -0.95
CA SER A 69 -4.32 -2.14 0.15
C SER A 69 -5.66 -2.79 0.50
N GLY A 70 -6.71 -2.00 0.61
CA GLY A 70 -8.02 -2.54 0.98
C GLY A 70 -8.65 -3.41 -0.10
N ALA A 71 -8.44 -3.12 -1.40
CA ALA A 71 -8.87 -4.01 -2.48
C ALA A 71 -8.08 -5.32 -2.45
N GLY A 72 -6.77 -5.26 -2.19
CA GLY A 72 -5.93 -6.44 -2.02
C GLY A 72 -6.39 -7.33 -0.88
N VAL A 73 -6.66 -6.76 0.29
CA VAL A 73 -7.19 -7.50 1.45
C VAL A 73 -8.53 -8.17 1.11
N ARG A 74 -9.45 -7.45 0.45
CA ARG A 74 -10.73 -8.05 -0.01
C ARG A 74 -10.52 -9.19 -1.00
N ASP A 75 -9.59 -9.07 -1.93
CA ASP A 75 -9.26 -10.12 -2.90
C ASP A 75 -8.67 -11.35 -2.19
N PHE A 76 -7.80 -11.13 -1.19
CA PHE A 76 -7.24 -12.19 -0.38
C PHE A 76 -8.33 -12.92 0.43
N VAL A 77 -9.18 -12.20 1.13
CA VAL A 77 -10.28 -12.78 1.93
C VAL A 77 -11.21 -13.62 1.07
N ARG A 78 -11.49 -13.19 -0.17
CA ARG A 78 -12.31 -13.98 -1.12
C ARG A 78 -11.58 -15.16 -1.76
N GLY A 79 -10.30 -15.36 -1.46
CA GLY A 79 -9.49 -16.43 -2.06
C GLY A 79 -9.08 -16.19 -3.51
N ALA A 80 -9.26 -14.96 -4.03
CA ALA A 80 -8.91 -14.59 -5.40
C ALA A 80 -7.40 -14.43 -5.61
N THR A 81 -6.63 -14.24 -4.53
CA THR A 81 -5.18 -14.04 -4.54
C THR A 81 -4.46 -14.96 -3.57
N ALA A 82 -3.19 -15.25 -3.86
CA ALA A 82 -2.33 -16.07 -3.02
C ALA A 82 -1.80 -15.28 -1.80
N PHE A 83 -1.62 -13.98 -1.96
CA PHE A 83 -1.28 -13.04 -0.91
C PHE A 83 -1.82 -11.64 -1.25
N ALA A 84 -1.84 -10.75 -0.26
CA ALA A 84 -2.19 -9.35 -0.47
C ALA A 84 -1.11 -8.43 0.08
N GLY A 85 -0.79 -7.34 -0.66
CA GLY A 85 0.02 -6.24 -0.15
C GLY A 85 -0.83 -5.25 0.64
N SER A 86 -0.47 -4.95 1.89
CA SER A 86 -1.16 -3.97 2.73
C SER A 86 -0.17 -3.06 3.45
N ASP A 87 -0.40 -1.73 3.42
CA ASP A 87 0.44 -0.77 4.12
C ASP A 87 -0.05 -0.51 5.55
N TYR A 88 -1.05 -1.25 6.00
CA TYR A 88 -1.57 -1.20 7.36
C TYR A 88 -1.81 -2.60 7.91
N VAL A 89 -1.78 -2.71 9.24
CA VAL A 89 -2.14 -3.92 9.96
C VAL A 89 -3.66 -4.09 9.92
N LEU A 90 -4.12 -5.27 9.56
CA LEU A 90 -5.56 -5.57 9.45
C LEU A 90 -6.29 -5.24 10.75
N GLY A 91 -7.42 -4.54 10.63
CA GLY A 91 -8.33 -4.33 11.74
C GLY A 91 -8.95 -5.65 12.21
N ALA A 92 -9.52 -5.68 13.41
CA ALA A 92 -10.05 -6.91 14.02
C ALA A 92 -11.05 -7.68 13.10
N GLN A 93 -11.89 -6.95 12.38
CA GLN A 93 -12.86 -7.54 11.45
C GLN A 93 -12.18 -8.13 10.21
N GLU A 94 -11.25 -7.38 9.60
CA GLU A 94 -10.47 -7.85 8.43
C GLU A 94 -9.61 -9.06 8.80
N GLN A 95 -8.97 -9.04 9.98
CA GLN A 95 -8.19 -10.16 10.49
C GLN A 95 -9.06 -11.41 10.67
N ALA A 96 -10.24 -11.28 11.28
CA ALA A 96 -11.15 -12.42 11.46
C ALA A 96 -11.59 -13.03 10.12
N LEU A 97 -11.87 -12.20 9.12
CA LEU A 97 -12.22 -12.65 7.77
C LEU A 97 -11.04 -13.34 7.09
N ALA A 98 -9.84 -12.80 7.23
CA ALA A 98 -8.61 -13.38 6.68
C ALA A 98 -8.25 -14.70 7.35
N ASP A 99 -8.38 -14.81 8.67
CA ASP A 99 -8.21 -16.05 9.44
C ASP A 99 -9.23 -17.11 8.99
N GLY A 100 -10.50 -16.72 8.83
CA GLY A 100 -11.55 -17.61 8.31
C GLY A 100 -11.24 -18.14 6.91
N ARG A 101 -10.75 -17.29 6.02
CA ARG A 101 -10.29 -17.71 4.68
C ARG A 101 -9.13 -18.70 4.74
N CYS A 102 -8.21 -18.51 5.67
CA CYS A 102 -7.04 -19.37 5.83
C CYS A 102 -7.35 -20.72 6.51
N GLY A 103 -8.50 -20.84 7.20
CA GLY A 103 -8.77 -21.97 8.10
C GLY A 103 -7.77 -22.06 9.26
N ASP A 104 -6.97 -21.04 9.45
CA ASP A 104 -5.95 -20.83 10.46
C ASP A 104 -5.67 -19.31 10.47
N ARG A 105 -4.55 -18.86 10.99
CA ARG A 105 -4.18 -17.47 11.09
C ARG A 105 -3.68 -16.91 9.75
N ALA A 106 -4.14 -15.72 9.40
CA ALA A 106 -3.48 -14.84 8.45
C ALA A 106 -2.36 -14.07 9.14
N LEU A 107 -1.23 -13.90 8.48
CA LEU A 107 -0.02 -13.29 9.01
C LEU A 107 0.34 -12.03 8.23
N HIS A 108 0.87 -11.04 8.94
CA HIS A 108 1.54 -9.89 8.37
C HIS A 108 3.04 -10.18 8.28
N LEU A 109 3.58 -10.16 7.07
CA LEU A 109 5.02 -10.26 6.81
C LEU A 109 5.53 -8.90 6.33
N PRO A 110 6.22 -8.10 7.16
CA PRO A 110 6.76 -6.81 6.72
C PRO A 110 7.84 -7.05 5.66
N MET A 111 7.70 -6.43 4.50
CA MET A 111 8.57 -6.68 3.34
C MET A 111 9.20 -5.41 2.79
N VAL A 112 8.56 -4.26 2.95
CA VAL A 112 8.98 -2.98 2.40
C VAL A 112 8.83 -1.88 3.44
N VAL A 113 9.79 -0.97 3.50
CA VAL A 113 9.66 0.32 4.20
C VAL A 113 9.64 1.43 3.16
N GLY A 114 8.53 2.14 3.05
CA GLY A 114 8.34 3.22 2.07
C GLY A 114 8.24 4.58 2.74
N PRO A 115 9.17 5.52 2.49
CA PRO A 115 8.95 6.90 2.89
C PRO A 115 7.83 7.52 2.06
N ILE A 116 6.91 8.23 2.71
CA ILE A 116 5.80 8.94 2.05
C ILE A 116 6.20 10.41 1.89
N ALA A 117 6.23 10.87 0.65
CA ALA A 117 6.43 12.26 0.29
C ALA A 117 5.16 13.07 0.52
N VAL A 118 5.27 14.23 1.15
CA VAL A 118 4.30 15.32 1.01
C VAL A 118 4.74 16.11 -0.21
N ALA A 119 4.18 15.77 -1.36
CA ALA A 119 4.58 16.32 -2.65
C ALA A 119 3.72 17.52 -3.03
N TYR A 120 4.33 18.50 -3.71
CA TYR A 120 3.63 19.74 -4.08
C TYR A 120 4.12 20.30 -5.43
N ASN A 121 3.28 21.11 -6.06
CA ASN A 121 3.63 21.81 -7.31
C ASN A 121 3.55 23.33 -7.16
N LEU A 122 4.65 23.92 -6.65
CA LEU A 122 4.88 25.35 -6.60
C LEU A 122 6.27 25.66 -7.17
N PRO A 123 6.38 26.11 -8.45
CA PRO A 123 7.67 26.41 -9.06
C PRO A 123 8.49 27.48 -8.35
N SER A 124 7.83 28.48 -7.73
CA SER A 124 8.47 29.56 -6.96
C SER A 124 9.01 29.12 -5.60
N VAL A 125 8.64 27.93 -5.09
CA VAL A 125 9.00 27.46 -3.74
C VAL A 125 9.84 26.19 -3.87
N PRO A 126 11.17 26.29 -4.01
CA PRO A 126 12.04 25.12 -4.19
C PRO A 126 12.17 24.27 -2.92
N ARG A 127 11.93 24.86 -1.76
CA ARG A 127 11.95 24.18 -0.45
C ARG A 127 10.75 24.62 0.36
N LEU A 128 9.96 23.65 0.81
CA LEU A 128 8.80 23.85 1.66
C LEU A 128 9.00 23.06 2.96
N ARG A 129 8.69 23.69 4.09
CA ARG A 129 8.69 23.08 5.43
C ARG A 129 7.27 23.04 5.94
N LEU A 130 6.87 21.89 6.48
CA LEU A 130 5.55 21.70 7.05
C LEU A 130 5.64 20.92 8.36
N SER A 131 5.11 21.50 9.44
CA SER A 131 4.87 20.78 10.67
C SER A 131 3.64 19.87 10.55
N PRO A 132 3.48 18.86 11.42
CA PRO A 132 2.27 18.03 11.46
C PRO A 132 1.00 18.87 11.61
N ALA A 133 1.01 19.89 12.46
CA ALA A 133 -0.14 20.76 12.68
C ALA A 133 -0.52 21.57 11.42
N THR A 134 0.47 22.13 10.72
CA THR A 134 0.23 22.84 9.46
C THR A 134 -0.25 21.88 8.37
N MET A 135 0.31 20.67 8.28
CA MET A 135 -0.21 19.64 7.36
C MET A 135 -1.66 19.27 7.66
N ALA A 136 -2.00 19.00 8.91
CA ALA A 136 -3.39 18.71 9.28
C ALA A 136 -4.34 19.85 8.92
N ALA A 137 -3.92 21.11 9.12
CA ALA A 137 -4.72 22.26 8.76
C ALA A 137 -4.88 22.43 7.23
N VAL A 138 -3.85 22.14 6.44
CA VAL A 138 -3.89 22.16 4.97
C VAL A 138 -4.80 21.04 4.45
N PHE A 139 -4.54 19.80 4.85
CA PHE A 139 -5.33 18.65 4.37
C PHE A 139 -6.77 18.63 4.92
N GLY A 140 -7.01 19.27 6.06
CA GLY A 140 -8.34 19.54 6.61
C GLY A 140 -9.01 20.79 6.06
N ARG A 141 -8.33 21.53 5.14
CA ARG A 141 -8.79 22.78 4.51
C ARG A 141 -9.17 23.91 5.48
N THR A 142 -8.58 23.94 6.65
CA THR A 142 -8.61 25.11 7.54
C THR A 142 -7.56 26.16 7.12
N ILE A 143 -6.49 25.71 6.45
CA ILE A 143 -5.57 26.56 5.68
C ILE A 143 -5.83 26.27 4.20
N THR A 144 -6.23 27.29 3.45
CA THR A 144 -6.64 27.18 2.05
C THR A 144 -5.74 27.91 1.07
N MET A 145 -4.84 28.78 1.58
CA MET A 145 -3.97 29.62 0.76
C MET A 145 -2.50 29.30 1.03
N TRP A 146 -1.67 29.28 -0.02
CA TRP A 146 -0.25 29.00 0.11
C TRP A 146 0.53 30.05 0.91
N ASP A 147 0.12 31.32 0.85
CA ASP A 147 0.70 32.44 1.60
C ASP A 147 0.09 32.63 3.00
N ALA A 148 -0.66 31.65 3.50
CA ALA A 148 -1.22 31.70 4.85
C ALA A 148 -0.13 31.93 5.90
N PRO A 149 -0.41 32.75 6.96
CA PRO A 149 0.59 33.12 7.97
C PRO A 149 1.28 31.90 8.63
N GLN A 150 0.56 30.80 8.82
CA GLN A 150 1.11 29.57 9.42
C GLN A 150 2.17 28.92 8.52
N ILE A 151 1.91 28.85 7.20
CA ILE A 151 2.89 28.34 6.23
C ILE A 151 4.08 29.30 6.13
N ALA A 152 3.82 30.61 6.07
CA ALA A 152 4.86 31.62 5.98
C ALA A 152 5.81 31.62 7.20
N ALA A 153 5.27 31.43 8.41
CA ALA A 153 6.06 31.33 9.63
C ALA A 153 7.05 30.13 9.64
N GLU A 154 6.70 29.02 9.02
CA GLU A 154 7.58 27.85 8.87
C GLU A 154 8.58 28.01 7.70
N ASN A 155 8.34 28.94 6.80
CA ASN A 155 9.09 29.15 5.55
C ASN A 155 9.58 30.57 5.37
N PRO A 156 10.38 31.11 6.31
CA PRO A 156 10.85 32.51 6.24
C PRO A 156 11.63 32.74 4.94
N GLY A 157 11.29 33.82 4.23
CA GLY A 157 11.92 34.20 2.96
C GLY A 157 11.48 33.42 1.73
N ALA A 158 10.56 32.43 1.86
CA ALA A 158 10.01 31.74 0.71
C ALA A 158 9.03 32.64 -0.07
N ALA A 159 9.11 32.61 -1.41
CA ALA A 159 8.18 33.36 -2.28
C ALA A 159 6.84 32.57 -2.41
N LEU A 160 6.09 32.51 -1.32
CA LEU A 160 4.79 31.84 -1.27
C LEU A 160 3.78 32.63 -2.12
N PRO A 161 3.12 32.00 -3.10
CA PRO A 161 2.17 32.73 -3.95
C PRO A 161 0.83 32.93 -3.25
N HIS A 162 0.18 34.06 -3.53
CA HIS A 162 -1.23 34.27 -3.16
C HIS A 162 -2.12 33.40 -4.06
N ARG A 163 -2.23 32.12 -3.71
CA ARG A 163 -2.92 31.09 -4.50
C ARG A 163 -3.59 30.08 -3.60
N GLU A 164 -4.78 29.62 -4.01
CA GLU A 164 -5.49 28.54 -3.31
C GLU A 164 -4.71 27.22 -3.42
N ILE A 165 -4.74 26.44 -2.34
CA ILE A 165 -4.15 25.11 -2.25
C ILE A 165 -5.16 24.10 -2.80
N ASP A 166 -4.79 23.38 -3.88
CA ASP A 166 -5.56 22.23 -4.36
C ASP A 166 -5.06 20.96 -3.63
N VAL A 167 -5.80 20.54 -2.63
CA VAL A 167 -5.48 19.37 -1.81
C VAL A 167 -5.93 18.11 -2.52
N LEU A 168 -4.98 17.20 -2.77
CA LEU A 168 -5.20 15.90 -3.39
C LEU A 168 -5.15 14.78 -2.35
N HIS A 169 -6.07 13.84 -2.45
CA HIS A 169 -6.10 12.62 -1.67
C HIS A 169 -6.36 11.40 -2.53
N ARG A 170 -6.15 10.19 -2.01
CA ARG A 170 -6.48 8.96 -2.71
C ARG A 170 -8.00 8.73 -2.73
N SER A 171 -8.53 8.38 -3.89
CA SER A 171 -9.95 8.02 -4.06
C SER A 171 -10.21 6.52 -3.93
N ASP A 172 -9.17 5.70 -4.01
CA ASP A 172 -9.20 4.27 -3.73
C ASP A 172 -8.97 3.96 -2.24
N TYR A 173 -9.30 2.75 -1.79
CA TYR A 173 -9.08 2.31 -0.40
C TYR A 173 -7.59 2.07 -0.17
N SER A 174 -6.88 3.16 0.15
CA SER A 174 -5.43 3.27 0.11
C SER A 174 -4.76 3.06 1.46
N GLY A 175 -3.79 2.13 1.51
CA GLY A 175 -2.94 1.98 2.68
C GLY A 175 -2.08 3.21 2.96
N THR A 176 -1.63 3.92 1.91
CA THR A 176 -0.90 5.19 2.06
C THR A 176 -1.77 6.25 2.74
N SER A 177 -3.08 6.34 2.40
CA SER A 177 -4.03 7.21 3.13
C SER A 177 -4.16 6.80 4.58
N HIS A 178 -4.25 5.49 4.86
CA HIS A 178 -4.33 4.99 6.24
C HIS A 178 -3.11 5.42 7.07
N VAL A 179 -1.90 5.26 6.52
CA VAL A 179 -0.65 5.65 7.21
C VAL A 179 -0.57 7.17 7.36
N PHE A 180 -0.92 7.94 6.32
CA PHE A 180 -0.90 9.40 6.38
C PHE A 180 -1.88 9.94 7.42
N THR A 181 -3.11 9.43 7.47
CA THR A 181 -4.11 9.81 8.49
C THR A 181 -3.71 9.33 9.89
N SER A 182 -3.07 8.16 10.02
CA SER A 182 -2.51 7.67 11.28
C SER A 182 -1.42 8.61 11.82
N TYR A 183 -0.52 9.05 10.94
CA TYR A 183 0.51 10.02 11.27
C TYR A 183 -0.09 11.35 11.73
N LEU A 184 -1.04 11.91 10.99
CA LEU A 184 -1.72 13.16 11.36
C LEU A 184 -2.45 13.03 12.69
N ALA A 185 -3.17 11.92 12.91
CA ALA A 185 -3.89 11.68 14.17
C ALA A 185 -2.94 11.56 15.38
N ALA A 186 -1.77 10.95 15.19
CA ALA A 186 -0.80 10.76 16.25
C ALA A 186 0.01 12.02 16.60
N THR A 187 0.19 12.96 15.64
CA THR A 187 1.16 14.04 15.75
C THR A 187 0.56 15.46 15.66
N SER A 188 -0.73 15.55 15.41
CA SER A 188 -1.43 16.85 15.22
C SER A 188 -2.85 16.81 15.77
N GLY A 189 -3.60 17.88 15.62
CA GLY A 189 -5.02 17.95 15.96
C GLY A 189 -5.94 17.45 14.84
N TRP A 190 -5.53 16.44 14.06
CA TRP A 190 -6.34 15.86 12.98
C TRP A 190 -7.68 15.34 13.52
N PRO A 191 -8.84 15.80 12.96
CA PRO A 191 -10.14 15.55 13.59
C PRO A 191 -10.75 14.18 13.24
N TYR A 192 -10.13 13.44 12.34
CA TYR A 192 -10.68 12.16 11.85
C TYR A 192 -9.84 10.98 12.36
N PRO A 193 -10.45 9.79 12.53
CA PRO A 193 -9.70 8.56 12.83
C PRO A 193 -8.81 8.16 11.63
N PRO A 194 -7.76 7.37 11.88
CA PRO A 194 -7.00 6.73 10.80
C PRO A 194 -7.91 5.94 9.85
N SER A 195 -7.75 6.15 8.54
CA SER A 195 -8.59 5.50 7.54
C SER A 195 -7.87 5.32 6.20
N ALA A 196 -8.13 4.17 5.55
CA ALA A 196 -7.73 3.93 4.17
C ALA A 196 -8.70 4.58 3.16
N ASP A 197 -9.94 4.82 3.57
CA ASP A 197 -10.89 5.67 2.88
C ASP A 197 -10.72 7.11 3.38
N TRP A 198 -10.44 8.05 2.48
CA TRP A 198 -10.09 9.41 2.89
C TRP A 198 -11.26 10.10 3.61
N PRO A 199 -11.07 10.53 4.87
CA PRO A 199 -12.18 11.05 5.67
C PRO A 199 -12.38 12.57 5.53
N GLY A 200 -11.46 13.27 4.90
CA GLY A 200 -11.42 14.73 4.84
C GLY A 200 -11.86 15.30 3.49
N PRO A 201 -11.83 16.63 3.36
CA PRO A 201 -12.08 17.32 2.09
C PRO A 201 -10.89 17.16 1.13
N GLY A 202 -11.10 17.57 -0.13
CA GLY A 202 -10.07 17.57 -1.17
C GLY A 202 -10.55 16.94 -2.46
N ARG A 203 -9.64 16.80 -3.42
CA ARG A 203 -9.90 16.16 -4.72
C ARG A 203 -9.33 14.74 -4.74
N GLY A 204 -10.17 13.76 -5.01
CA GLY A 204 -9.77 12.36 -5.09
C GLY A 204 -8.99 12.03 -6.36
N VAL A 205 -7.93 11.25 -6.21
CA VAL A 205 -7.08 10.75 -7.30
C VAL A 205 -6.81 9.27 -7.07
N GLU A 206 -6.98 8.45 -8.09
CA GLU A 206 -6.79 7.00 -8.00
C GLU A 206 -5.31 6.62 -8.12
N GLY A 207 -4.86 5.77 -7.22
CA GLY A 207 -3.52 5.16 -7.24
C GLY A 207 -2.37 6.13 -6.97
N SER A 208 -1.17 5.56 -6.80
CA SER A 208 0.05 6.36 -6.58
C SER A 208 0.56 6.99 -7.88
N ASP A 209 0.38 6.30 -9.02
CA ASP A 209 0.73 6.85 -10.35
C ASP A 209 -0.10 8.09 -10.65
N GLY A 210 -1.45 8.00 -10.54
CA GLY A 210 -2.35 9.12 -10.79
C GLY A 210 -2.08 10.29 -9.85
N MET A 211 -1.75 10.03 -8.58
CA MET A 211 -1.37 11.07 -7.62
C MET A 211 -0.12 11.81 -8.08
N ALA A 212 0.95 11.11 -8.43
CA ALA A 212 2.20 11.71 -8.87
C ALA A 212 2.01 12.51 -10.18
N GLU A 213 1.28 11.97 -11.13
CA GLU A 213 0.98 12.65 -12.41
C GLU A 213 0.14 13.91 -12.19
N THR A 214 -0.93 13.82 -11.39
CA THR A 214 -1.80 14.96 -11.10
C THR A 214 -1.03 16.10 -10.42
N ILE A 215 -0.15 15.80 -9.44
CA ILE A 215 0.69 16.81 -8.81
C ILE A 215 1.63 17.45 -9.83
N ARG A 216 2.27 16.65 -10.69
CA ARG A 216 3.20 17.13 -11.71
C ARG A 216 2.54 18.12 -12.68
N GLU A 217 1.32 17.83 -13.11
CA GLU A 217 0.61 18.57 -14.13
C GLU A 217 -0.19 19.77 -13.62
N SER A 218 -0.61 19.74 -12.35
CA SER A 218 -1.48 20.75 -11.79
C SER A 218 -0.72 21.66 -10.81
N GLY A 219 -0.47 22.90 -11.22
CA GLY A 219 0.17 23.88 -10.32
C GLY A 219 -0.71 24.23 -9.13
N GLY A 220 -0.09 24.47 -7.96
CA GLY A 220 -0.78 24.82 -6.70
C GLY A 220 -1.32 23.61 -5.94
N THR A 221 -1.05 22.39 -6.39
CA THR A 221 -1.45 21.16 -5.73
C THR A 221 -0.51 20.78 -4.59
N ILE A 222 -1.08 20.04 -3.62
CA ILE A 222 -0.36 19.28 -2.59
C ILE A 222 -1.04 17.93 -2.42
N GLY A 223 -0.24 16.88 -2.23
CA GLY A 223 -0.73 15.52 -2.01
C GLY A 223 0.33 14.67 -1.30
N TYR A 224 0.04 13.40 -1.12
CA TYR A 224 0.96 12.43 -0.52
C TYR A 224 1.13 11.22 -1.43
N VAL A 225 2.37 10.79 -1.60
CA VAL A 225 2.72 9.64 -2.45
C VAL A 225 4.08 9.07 -2.01
N GLU A 226 4.36 7.82 -2.28
CA GLU A 226 5.64 7.21 -1.91
C GLU A 226 6.81 7.84 -2.67
N TYR A 227 7.98 7.84 -2.03
CA TYR A 227 9.20 8.47 -2.55
C TYR A 227 9.55 8.03 -3.97
N GLY A 228 9.43 6.74 -4.29
CA GLY A 228 9.73 6.23 -5.63
C GLY A 228 8.92 6.91 -6.74
N TYR A 229 7.63 7.14 -6.51
CA TYR A 229 6.77 7.86 -7.46
C TYR A 229 7.08 9.36 -7.50
N ALA A 230 7.29 9.97 -6.32
CA ALA A 230 7.65 11.39 -6.25
C ALA A 230 8.97 11.68 -6.98
N SER A 231 9.98 10.83 -6.77
CA SER A 231 11.29 10.93 -7.41
C SER A 231 11.22 10.66 -8.92
N GLY A 232 10.51 9.59 -9.32
CA GLY A 232 10.33 9.24 -10.72
C GLY A 232 9.61 10.32 -11.54
N ALA A 233 8.66 11.02 -10.93
CA ALA A 233 7.93 12.14 -11.54
C ALA A 233 8.63 13.50 -11.38
N GLY A 234 9.78 13.57 -10.71
CA GLY A 234 10.54 14.81 -10.48
C GLY A 234 9.81 15.83 -9.58
N LEU A 235 8.98 15.35 -8.64
CA LEU A 235 8.17 16.21 -7.78
C LEU A 235 9.01 16.85 -6.69
N ARG A 236 8.63 18.08 -6.31
CA ARG A 236 9.12 18.69 -5.07
C ARG A 236 8.42 18.08 -3.88
N THR A 237 9.21 17.86 -2.81
CA THR A 237 8.73 17.26 -1.57
C THR A 237 9.01 18.20 -0.39
N ALA A 238 8.04 18.32 0.51
CA ALA A 238 8.20 19.12 1.71
C ALA A 238 9.13 18.44 2.72
N GLN A 239 9.91 19.23 3.45
CA GLN A 239 10.56 18.80 4.67
C GLN A 239 9.51 18.70 5.76
N VAL A 240 9.48 17.59 6.48
CA VAL A 240 8.50 17.30 7.52
C VAL A 240 9.14 17.44 8.89
N ARG A 241 8.46 18.13 9.81
CA ARG A 241 8.94 18.30 11.17
C ARG A 241 8.75 17.03 11.97
N ASN A 242 9.85 16.48 12.53
CA ASN A 242 9.83 15.30 13.38
C ASN A 242 9.61 15.62 14.86
N GLY A 243 9.55 14.58 15.71
CA GLY A 243 9.36 14.71 17.15
C GLY A 243 10.52 15.38 17.90
N ALA A 244 11.71 15.48 17.28
CA ALA A 244 12.85 16.27 17.78
C ALA A 244 12.74 17.76 17.43
N GLY A 245 11.74 18.16 16.64
CA GLY A 245 11.54 19.54 16.19
C GLY A 245 12.33 19.90 14.92
N GLU A 246 12.99 18.93 14.28
CA GLU A 246 13.79 19.14 13.08
C GLU A 246 12.92 19.03 11.82
N TYR A 247 13.11 19.93 10.84
CA TYR A 247 12.56 19.77 9.50
C TYR A 247 13.46 18.86 8.68
N VAL A 248 13.03 17.64 8.45
CA VAL A 248 13.79 16.59 7.79
C VAL A 248 13.35 16.43 6.35
N ALA A 249 14.31 16.47 5.43
CA ALA A 249 14.08 16.12 4.03
C ALA A 249 13.80 14.62 3.90
N LEU A 250 12.90 14.28 2.98
CA LEU A 250 12.59 12.89 2.68
C LEU A 250 13.80 12.19 2.10
N SER A 251 14.18 11.07 2.71
CA SER A 251 15.22 10.16 2.22
C SER A 251 15.05 8.74 2.76
N PRO A 252 15.60 7.71 2.09
CA PRO A 252 15.62 6.34 2.61
C PRO A 252 16.34 6.23 3.96
N GLU A 253 17.43 6.99 4.17
CA GLU A 253 18.19 7.00 5.42
C GLU A 253 17.37 7.58 6.57
N GLY A 254 16.65 8.68 6.34
CA GLY A 254 15.73 9.27 7.30
C GLY A 254 14.60 8.31 7.68
N ALA A 255 14.06 7.58 6.70
CA ALA A 255 13.05 6.57 6.91
C ALA A 255 13.56 5.38 7.73
N THR A 256 14.79 4.90 7.45
CA THR A 256 15.44 3.83 8.25
C THR A 256 15.55 4.23 9.72
N LYS A 257 15.92 5.48 10.01
CA LYS A 257 15.98 5.99 11.39
C LYS A 257 14.59 5.99 12.06
N ALA A 258 13.54 6.34 11.33
CA ALA A 258 12.18 6.34 11.85
C ALA A 258 11.69 4.93 12.20
N VAL A 259 12.00 3.93 11.36
CA VAL A 259 11.60 2.54 11.58
C VAL A 259 12.44 1.85 12.66
N GLY A 260 13.63 2.37 12.98
CA GLY A 260 14.48 1.82 14.06
C GLY A 260 13.79 1.78 15.44
N GLY A 261 12.72 2.56 15.65
CA GLY A 261 11.88 2.54 16.84
C GLY A 261 10.61 1.67 16.72
N ALA A 262 10.40 1.01 15.59
CA ALA A 262 9.21 0.19 15.37
C ALA A 262 9.20 -1.04 16.28
N ARG A 263 8.00 -1.47 16.71
CA ARG A 263 7.83 -2.61 17.63
C ARG A 263 6.87 -3.61 17.08
N PHE A 264 7.18 -4.90 17.24
CA PHE A 264 6.23 -5.97 16.94
C PHE A 264 5.04 -5.92 17.89
N THR A 265 3.85 -5.95 17.32
CA THR A 265 2.57 -6.02 18.07
C THR A 265 1.80 -7.30 17.77
N GLY A 266 2.18 -8.00 16.69
CA GLY A 266 1.62 -9.30 16.32
C GLY A 266 1.90 -10.38 17.37
N ARG A 267 1.02 -11.40 17.41
CA ARG A 267 1.12 -12.53 18.34
C ARG A 267 1.14 -13.85 17.57
N ASN A 268 1.68 -14.90 18.19
CA ASN A 268 1.69 -16.26 17.63
C ASN A 268 2.33 -16.34 16.23
N GLY A 269 3.43 -15.58 16.04
CA GLY A 269 4.19 -15.56 14.79
C GLY A 269 3.68 -14.61 13.72
N ASP A 270 2.66 -13.82 14.02
CA ASP A 270 2.32 -12.63 13.22
C ASP A 270 3.35 -11.54 13.47
N LEU A 271 3.83 -10.90 12.40
CA LEU A 271 4.88 -9.88 12.45
C LEU A 271 4.33 -8.47 12.23
N ALA A 272 3.07 -8.23 12.59
CA ALA A 272 2.50 -6.89 12.64
C ALA A 272 3.34 -5.97 13.52
N MET A 273 3.55 -4.73 13.09
CA MET A 273 4.38 -3.73 13.77
C MET A 273 3.62 -2.44 13.98
N THR A 274 4.06 -1.68 14.99
CA THR A 274 3.61 -0.29 15.19
C THR A 274 4.80 0.66 15.07
N LEU A 275 4.56 1.83 14.48
CA LEU A 275 5.53 2.91 14.30
C LEU A 275 5.32 3.98 15.38
N ASP A 276 6.42 4.56 15.84
CA ASP A 276 6.40 5.78 16.66
C ASP A 276 6.53 7.01 15.73
N TYR A 277 5.39 7.57 15.31
CA TYR A 277 5.36 8.78 14.50
C TYR A 277 5.89 10.02 15.20
N SER A 278 6.01 9.98 16.54
CA SER A 278 6.54 11.06 17.36
C SER A 278 8.03 10.90 17.68
N THR A 279 8.71 10.01 16.96
CA THR A 279 10.13 9.70 17.19
C THR A 279 11.00 10.95 17.33
N LYS A 280 11.86 10.96 18.35
CA LYS A 280 12.85 12.02 18.60
C LYS A 280 14.24 11.67 18.05
N ALA A 281 14.35 10.60 17.28
CA ALA A 281 15.61 10.25 16.63
C ALA A 281 16.04 11.36 15.66
N GLN A 282 17.28 11.84 15.82
CA GLN A 282 17.82 12.93 15.00
C GLN A 282 17.88 12.52 13.53
N GLY A 283 17.39 13.41 12.66
CA GLY A 283 17.31 13.19 11.22
C GLY A 283 16.36 12.06 10.80
N ALA A 284 15.48 11.59 11.69
CA ALA A 284 14.43 10.65 11.32
C ALA A 284 13.34 11.36 10.51
N TYR A 285 13.01 10.82 9.34
CA TYR A 285 11.86 11.26 8.54
C TYR A 285 10.61 10.52 9.03
N PRO A 286 9.63 11.19 9.66
CA PRO A 286 8.64 10.50 10.48
C PRO A 286 7.51 9.84 9.68
N LEU A 287 7.28 10.28 8.41
CA LEU A 287 6.16 9.81 7.60
C LEU A 287 6.61 8.62 6.75
N VAL A 288 6.51 7.43 7.33
CA VAL A 288 6.90 6.17 6.69
C VAL A 288 5.78 5.15 6.78
N LEU A 289 5.70 4.27 5.81
CA LEU A 289 4.84 3.09 5.81
C LEU A 289 5.68 1.81 5.91
N ILE A 290 5.06 0.76 6.41
CA ILE A 290 5.54 -0.61 6.30
C ILE A 290 4.51 -1.35 5.46
N THR A 291 4.93 -1.90 4.31
CA THR A 291 4.06 -2.79 3.53
C THR A 291 4.27 -4.22 3.97
N TYR A 292 3.17 -4.86 4.27
CA TYR A 292 3.08 -6.26 4.66
C TYR A 292 2.56 -7.10 3.50
N GLU A 293 3.10 -8.31 3.36
CA GLU A 293 2.40 -9.34 2.61
C GLU A 293 1.52 -10.15 3.57
N ILE A 294 0.21 -10.09 3.33
CA ILE A 294 -0.79 -10.83 4.09
C ILE A 294 -0.90 -12.22 3.50
N VAL A 295 -0.58 -13.24 4.30
CA VAL A 295 -0.51 -14.64 3.88
C VAL A 295 -1.15 -15.57 4.90
N CYS A 296 -1.56 -16.77 4.47
CA CYS A 296 -1.97 -17.80 5.42
C CYS A 296 -0.76 -18.45 6.11
N ALA A 297 -0.83 -18.67 7.42
CA ALA A 297 0.21 -19.38 8.17
C ALA A 297 0.44 -20.80 7.64
N ARG A 298 -0.63 -21.44 7.14
CA ARG A 298 -0.65 -22.77 6.50
C ARG A 298 -1.37 -22.69 5.16
N GLY A 299 -1.01 -23.58 4.23
CA GLY A 299 -1.68 -23.70 2.94
C GLY A 299 -1.37 -22.59 1.93
N THR A 300 -0.40 -21.69 2.22
CA THR A 300 0.12 -20.76 1.20
C THR A 300 0.81 -21.54 0.09
N ALA A 301 0.43 -21.28 -1.17
CA ALA A 301 0.95 -21.98 -2.34
C ALA A 301 2.49 -22.00 -2.36
N PRO A 302 3.13 -23.13 -2.72
CA PRO A 302 4.60 -23.25 -2.73
C PRO A 302 5.30 -22.17 -3.55
N LEU A 303 4.75 -21.80 -4.71
CA LEU A 303 5.30 -20.72 -5.54
C LEU A 303 5.23 -19.36 -4.85
N ALA A 304 4.13 -19.07 -4.15
CA ALA A 304 4.00 -17.82 -3.38
C ALA A 304 5.04 -17.77 -2.25
N ARG A 305 5.21 -18.86 -1.49
CA ARG A 305 6.25 -18.94 -0.46
C ARG A 305 7.65 -18.79 -1.03
N GLY A 306 7.93 -19.43 -2.17
CA GLY A 306 9.21 -19.31 -2.88
C GLY A 306 9.49 -17.85 -3.28
N PHE A 307 8.51 -17.17 -3.85
CA PHE A 307 8.59 -15.76 -4.22
C PHE A 307 8.82 -14.86 -3.01
N LEU A 308 8.07 -15.04 -1.92
CA LEU A 308 8.23 -14.24 -0.70
C LEU A 308 9.56 -14.52 0.01
N ARG A 309 10.07 -15.76 -0.03
CA ARG A 309 11.43 -16.07 0.46
C ARG A 309 12.50 -15.36 -0.35
N TYR A 310 12.34 -15.30 -1.67
CA TYR A 310 13.22 -14.52 -2.54
C TYR A 310 13.18 -13.04 -2.17
N ALA A 311 11.96 -12.45 -2.06
CA ALA A 311 11.76 -11.06 -1.72
C ALA A 311 12.38 -10.67 -0.36
N ALA A 312 12.23 -11.53 0.67
CA ALA A 312 12.85 -11.35 1.98
C ALA A 312 14.35 -11.69 1.99
N GLY A 313 14.87 -12.33 0.92
CA GLY A 313 16.27 -12.71 0.78
C GLY A 313 17.18 -11.52 0.55
N ASN A 314 18.53 -11.74 0.63
CA ASN A 314 19.49 -10.68 0.37
C ASN A 314 19.32 -10.09 -1.04
N ALA A 315 19.15 -10.95 -2.05
CA ALA A 315 18.93 -10.51 -3.43
C ALA A 315 17.68 -9.63 -3.58
N GLY A 316 16.55 -10.03 -2.96
CA GLY A 316 15.31 -9.25 -3.01
C GLY A 316 15.40 -7.91 -2.29
N GLN A 317 16.08 -7.86 -1.14
CA GLN A 317 16.19 -6.64 -0.34
C GLN A 317 17.25 -5.64 -0.86
N SER A 318 18.29 -6.11 -1.53
CA SER A 318 19.40 -5.26 -1.99
C SER A 318 19.01 -4.20 -3.04
N TYR A 319 17.95 -4.44 -3.81
CA TYR A 319 17.49 -3.49 -4.83
C TYR A 319 16.59 -2.39 -4.30
N LEU A 320 16.03 -2.54 -3.09
CA LEU A 320 14.98 -1.66 -2.59
C LEU A 320 15.43 -0.22 -2.42
N SER A 321 16.67 0.00 -1.95
CA SER A 321 17.22 1.35 -1.78
C SER A 321 17.39 2.11 -3.10
N LEU A 322 17.69 1.41 -4.19
CA LEU A 322 17.78 2.01 -5.53
C LEU A 322 16.42 2.47 -6.06
N LEU A 323 15.34 1.88 -5.53
CA LEU A 323 13.96 2.21 -5.88
C LEU A 323 13.33 3.22 -4.92
N GLY A 324 14.13 3.76 -3.98
CA GLY A 324 13.66 4.75 -3.01
C GLY A 324 12.99 4.18 -1.77
N TYR A 325 13.04 2.86 -1.56
CA TYR A 325 12.60 2.25 -0.31
C TYR A 325 13.74 2.26 0.72
N ALA A 326 13.37 2.31 1.99
CA ALA A 326 14.33 2.09 3.06
C ALA A 326 14.50 0.58 3.31
N PRO A 327 15.70 0.10 3.65
CA PRO A 327 15.91 -1.29 4.01
C PRO A 327 15.15 -1.61 5.31
N LEU A 328 14.59 -2.82 5.40
CA LEU A 328 14.06 -3.35 6.63
C LEU A 328 15.18 -3.45 7.68
N PRO A 329 14.90 -3.16 8.97
CA PRO A 329 15.83 -3.47 10.05
C PRO A 329 16.25 -4.94 10.03
N GLN A 330 17.51 -5.22 10.32
CA GLN A 330 18.06 -6.58 10.17
C GLN A 330 17.36 -7.63 11.07
N ASP A 331 16.96 -7.24 12.26
CA ASP A 331 16.18 -8.08 13.18
C ASP A 331 14.79 -8.43 12.63
N VAL A 332 14.15 -7.49 11.92
CA VAL A 332 12.88 -7.72 11.21
C VAL A 332 13.08 -8.71 10.07
N VAL A 333 14.12 -8.52 9.24
CA VAL A 333 14.44 -9.44 8.12
C VAL A 333 14.66 -10.87 8.63
N VAL A 334 15.40 -11.03 9.74
CA VAL A 334 15.64 -12.35 10.36
C VAL A 334 14.32 -13.02 10.76
N GLN A 335 13.42 -12.29 11.40
CA GLN A 335 12.12 -12.83 11.82
C GLN A 335 11.23 -13.19 10.63
N VAL A 336 11.18 -12.36 9.58
CA VAL A 336 10.43 -12.65 8.34
C VAL A 336 10.94 -13.94 7.70
N ARG A 337 12.25 -14.10 7.57
CA ARG A 337 12.86 -15.31 7.00
C ARG A 337 12.57 -16.56 7.85
N ALA A 338 12.71 -16.45 9.16
CA ALA A 338 12.38 -17.54 10.07
C ALA A 338 10.89 -17.93 9.95
N ARG A 339 10.00 -16.94 9.84
CA ARG A 339 8.58 -17.18 9.68
C ARG A 339 8.25 -17.86 8.34
N LEU A 340 8.80 -17.38 7.23
CA LEU A 340 8.65 -17.98 5.91
C LEU A 340 9.21 -19.41 5.84
N ALA A 341 10.29 -19.70 6.58
CA ALA A 341 10.84 -21.05 6.68
C ALA A 341 9.91 -22.02 7.43
N ALA A 342 9.22 -21.54 8.46
CA ALA A 342 8.29 -22.32 9.27
C ALA A 342 6.91 -22.54 8.62
N MET A 343 6.58 -21.83 7.54
CA MET A 343 5.31 -21.98 6.82
C MET A 343 5.30 -23.28 6.00
N THR A 344 4.19 -24.03 6.08
CA THR A 344 3.97 -25.32 5.40
C THR A 344 2.95 -25.21 4.28
#